data_d676e0cd8633725c1a48f0b2935630ba
#
_entry.id   d676e0cd8633725c1a48f0b2935630ba
#
_cell.length_a   1.000
_cell.length_b   1.000
_cell.length_c   1.000
_cell.angle_alpha   90.00
_cell.angle_beta   90.00
_cell.angle_gamma   90.00
#
_symmetry.space_group_name_H-M   'P 1'
#
loop_
_entity.id
_entity.type
_entity.pdbx_description
1 polymer ?
#
loop_
_entity_poly.entity_id
_entity_poly.type
_entity_poly.pdbx_seq_one_letter_code
_entity_poly.pdbx_strand_id
1 'polypeptide(L)'
;MKAIRIIVLSGLLCLGFTACKQHQDARRPVSRASGVFMKKSIERNKKLNASEEDQIKALMKKNPNISYFASAKGYWYSYDTKNDADTLTPKKGDVAFFNYELKDLKGAIIYSEVELRPQVYRVDKQDIMVGLRDGIKLMHKNERVNFYFPSHIAYGYHGDNKKIGVNQPLICTVTLNDFKPEAVYKKELEQNIETNLASADSVKKPKKVVTKAKPTTQDTLEQ
;
A
#
# COMPACT_ATOMS: atom_id res chain seq x y z
N MET A 1 61.56 -64.42 -26.06
CA MET A 1 60.38 -63.69 -26.61
C MET A 1 59.30 -63.38 -25.56
N LYS A 2 59.03 -64.18 -24.56
CA LYS A 2 58.01 -63.98 -23.56
C LYS A 2 58.37 -62.79 -22.58
N ALA A 3 59.66 -62.65 -22.21
CA ALA A 3 60.13 -61.60 -21.32
C ALA A 3 60.00 -60.18 -21.93
N ILE A 4 60.26 -60.02 -23.21
CA ILE A 4 60.16 -58.76 -23.94
C ILE A 4 58.69 -58.28 -24.02
N ARG A 5 57.75 -59.22 -24.19
CA ARG A 5 56.30 -58.89 -24.21
C ARG A 5 55.80 -58.41 -22.85
N ILE A 6 56.34 -59.00 -21.76
CA ILE A 6 55.94 -58.53 -20.39
C ILE A 6 56.48 -57.16 -20.11
N ILE A 7 57.71 -56.85 -20.53
CA ILE A 7 58.30 -55.50 -20.35
C ILE A 7 57.55 -54.44 -21.17
N VAL A 8 57.15 -54.73 -22.39
CA VAL A 8 56.36 -53.82 -23.23
C VAL A 8 54.96 -53.62 -22.67
N LEU A 9 54.33 -54.66 -22.15
CA LEU A 9 53.01 -54.57 -21.53
C LEU A 9 53.06 -53.76 -20.22
N SER A 10 54.11 -53.91 -19.39
CA SER A 10 54.34 -53.19 -18.17
C SER A 10 54.62 -51.66 -18.46
N GLY A 11 55.39 -51.40 -19.51
CA GLY A 11 55.64 -49.98 -19.94
C GLY A 11 54.40 -49.29 -20.46
N LEU A 12 53.51 -50.01 -21.14
CA LEU A 12 52.24 -49.41 -21.64
C LEU A 12 51.25 -49.15 -20.50
N LEU A 13 51.30 -49.90 -19.40
CA LEU A 13 50.43 -49.68 -18.23
C LEU A 13 50.87 -48.49 -17.42
N CYS A 14 52.15 -48.11 -17.40
CA CYS A 14 52.66 -46.94 -16.69
C CYS A 14 52.37 -45.60 -17.38
N LEU A 15 52.09 -45.57 -18.68
CA LEU A 15 51.77 -44.36 -19.45
C LEU A 15 50.33 -43.90 -19.25
N GLY A 16 49.45 -44.70 -18.64
CA GLY A 16 48.04 -44.37 -18.41
C GLY A 16 47.76 -43.51 -17.19
N PHE A 17 48.72 -43.25 -16.31
CA PHE A 17 48.49 -42.52 -15.03
C PHE A 17 48.85 -41.06 -15.05
N THR A 18 49.26 -40.44 -16.16
CA THR A 18 49.59 -39.02 -16.24
C THR A 18 48.43 -38.15 -16.72
N ALA A 19 47.19 -38.60 -16.61
CA ALA A 19 46.03 -37.74 -16.78
C ALA A 19 45.88 -36.82 -15.53
N CYS A 20 46.76 -35.83 -15.40
CA CYS A 20 46.55 -34.74 -14.48
C CYS A 20 45.23 -34.05 -14.86
N LYS A 21 44.19 -34.23 -14.05
CA LYS A 21 43.04 -33.34 -14.06
C LYS A 21 43.57 -31.93 -13.83
N GLN A 22 43.55 -31.11 -14.87
CA GLN A 22 43.73 -29.67 -14.71
C GLN A 22 42.69 -29.23 -13.70
N HIS A 23 43.15 -28.75 -12.55
CA HIS A 23 42.31 -28.11 -11.55
C HIS A 23 41.76 -26.84 -12.22
N GLN A 24 40.51 -26.91 -12.69
CA GLN A 24 39.81 -25.71 -13.12
C GLN A 24 39.64 -24.83 -11.88
N ASP A 25 40.45 -23.78 -11.82
CA ASP A 25 40.23 -22.72 -10.81
C ASP A 25 38.78 -22.28 -10.85
N ALA A 26 38.12 -22.34 -9.70
CA ALA A 26 36.76 -21.86 -9.56
C ALA A 26 36.69 -20.45 -10.14
N ARG A 27 35.84 -20.22 -11.15
CA ARG A 27 35.65 -18.93 -11.76
C ARG A 27 35.31 -17.94 -10.63
N ARG A 28 36.19 -16.97 -10.40
CA ARG A 28 35.93 -15.90 -9.45
C ARG A 28 34.62 -15.22 -9.86
N PRO A 29 33.64 -15.07 -8.96
CA PRO A 29 32.38 -14.42 -9.31
C PRO A 29 32.70 -13.04 -9.91
N VAL A 30 32.12 -12.76 -11.08
CA VAL A 30 32.33 -11.53 -11.85
C VAL A 30 31.61 -10.38 -11.14
N SER A 31 32.00 -10.05 -9.88
CA SER A 31 31.37 -9.02 -9.04
C SER A 31 31.73 -7.59 -9.46
N ARG A 32 32.72 -7.38 -10.33
CA ARG A 32 33.14 -6.05 -10.77
C ARG A 32 32.09 -5.34 -11.63
N ALA A 33 31.32 -6.08 -12.47
CA ALA A 33 30.27 -5.48 -13.30
C ALA A 33 29.04 -5.07 -12.46
N SER A 34 28.71 -5.81 -11.42
CA SER A 34 27.60 -5.53 -10.50
C SER A 34 27.85 -4.23 -9.71
N GLY A 35 29.06 -4.00 -9.22
CA GLY A 35 29.39 -2.79 -8.46
C GLY A 35 29.31 -1.49 -9.27
N VAL A 36 29.68 -1.51 -10.55
CA VAL A 36 29.55 -0.34 -11.44
C VAL A 36 28.09 -0.09 -11.79
N PHE A 37 27.31 -1.14 -12.04
CA PHE A 37 25.88 -1.03 -12.33
C PHE A 37 25.12 -0.45 -11.14
N MET A 38 25.39 -0.95 -9.93
CA MET A 38 24.78 -0.44 -8.69
C MET A 38 25.09 1.05 -8.47
N LYS A 39 26.35 1.47 -8.64
CA LYS A 39 26.73 2.89 -8.52
C LYS A 39 25.96 3.77 -9.49
N LYS A 40 25.88 3.40 -10.78
CA LYS A 40 25.10 4.13 -11.79
C LYS A 40 23.61 4.21 -11.45
N SER A 41 23.02 3.13 -10.91
CA SER A 41 21.63 3.11 -10.49
C SER A 41 21.37 4.03 -9.30
N ILE A 42 22.27 4.03 -8.30
CA ILE A 42 22.19 4.93 -7.14
C ILE A 42 22.31 6.40 -7.58
N GLU A 43 23.26 6.72 -8.43
CA GLU A 43 23.44 8.09 -8.95
C GLU A 43 22.22 8.57 -9.73
N ARG A 44 21.66 7.70 -10.59
CA ARG A 44 20.45 8.02 -11.34
C ARG A 44 19.27 8.29 -10.41
N ASN A 45 19.05 7.43 -9.41
CA ASN A 45 17.95 7.60 -8.46
C ASN A 45 18.14 8.85 -7.60
N LYS A 46 19.37 9.15 -7.18
CA LYS A 46 19.68 10.38 -6.45
C LYS A 46 19.36 11.64 -7.27
N LYS A 47 19.74 11.66 -8.56
CA LYS A 47 19.40 12.77 -9.47
C LYS A 47 17.90 12.90 -9.70
N LEU A 48 17.19 11.79 -9.85
CA LEU A 48 15.75 11.77 -10.00
C LEU A 48 15.06 12.35 -8.77
N ASN A 49 15.38 11.84 -7.58
CA ASN A 49 14.80 12.32 -6.33
C ASN A 49 15.06 13.82 -6.13
N ALA A 50 16.29 14.29 -6.37
CA ALA A 50 16.63 15.72 -6.29
C ALA A 50 15.77 16.56 -7.26
N SER A 51 15.59 16.10 -8.50
CA SER A 51 14.74 16.78 -9.49
C SER A 51 13.27 16.85 -9.06
N GLU A 52 12.71 15.77 -8.49
CA GLU A 52 11.33 15.74 -7.98
C GLU A 52 11.17 16.64 -6.77
N GLU A 53 12.13 16.63 -5.84
CA GLU A 53 12.14 17.56 -4.71
C GLU A 53 12.17 19.03 -5.15
N ASP A 54 12.96 19.35 -6.17
CA ASP A 54 13.03 20.71 -6.72
C ASP A 54 11.71 21.12 -7.37
N GLN A 55 10.99 20.20 -8.05
CA GLN A 55 9.66 20.45 -8.57
C GLN A 55 8.65 20.74 -7.45
N ILE A 56 8.67 19.96 -6.37
CA ILE A 56 7.81 20.18 -5.21
C ILE A 56 8.14 21.52 -4.55
N LYS A 57 9.43 21.84 -4.33
CA LYS A 57 9.86 23.12 -3.77
C LYS A 57 9.47 24.32 -4.66
N ALA A 58 9.53 24.15 -5.98
CA ALA A 58 9.06 25.15 -6.93
C ALA A 58 7.56 25.39 -6.84
N LEU A 59 6.75 24.31 -6.66
CA LEU A 59 5.32 24.42 -6.40
C LEU A 59 5.04 25.18 -5.10
N MET A 60 5.76 24.87 -4.02
CA MET A 60 5.62 25.54 -2.73
C MET A 60 5.93 27.04 -2.83
N LYS A 61 6.96 27.42 -3.57
CA LYS A 61 7.33 28.81 -3.82
C LYS A 61 6.26 29.60 -4.58
N LYS A 62 5.48 28.93 -5.44
CA LYS A 62 4.37 29.58 -6.16
C LYS A 62 3.17 29.90 -5.27
N ASN A 63 3.06 29.23 -4.12
CA ASN A 63 1.96 29.39 -3.18
C ASN A 63 2.48 29.84 -1.79
N PRO A 64 3.01 31.07 -1.66
CA PRO A 64 3.67 31.52 -0.44
C PRO A 64 2.71 31.72 0.75
N ASN A 65 1.41 31.76 0.50
CA ASN A 65 0.37 31.92 1.55
C ASN A 65 0.09 30.60 2.30
N ILE A 66 0.64 29.47 1.83
CA ILE A 66 0.46 28.16 2.46
C ILE A 66 1.68 27.88 3.33
N SER A 67 1.45 27.51 4.59
CA SER A 67 2.52 27.05 5.49
C SER A 67 2.86 25.59 5.20
N TYR A 68 4.08 25.36 4.75
CA TYR A 68 4.60 24.01 4.45
C TYR A 68 5.53 23.52 5.56
N PHE A 69 5.39 22.26 5.91
CA PHE A 69 6.22 21.58 6.90
C PHE A 69 7.01 20.48 6.22
N ALA A 70 8.28 20.31 6.60
CA ALA A 70 9.12 19.23 6.09
C ALA A 70 9.09 18.04 7.05
N SER A 71 8.84 16.85 6.52
CA SER A 71 8.97 15.60 7.26
C SER A 71 10.43 15.10 7.24
N ALA A 72 10.86 14.50 8.34
CA ALA A 72 12.16 13.81 8.41
C ALA A 72 12.26 12.61 7.43
N LYS A 73 11.15 12.19 6.83
CA LYS A 73 11.06 11.11 5.84
C LYS A 73 11.24 11.57 4.39
N GLY A 74 11.51 12.87 4.16
CA GLY A 74 11.80 13.40 2.82
C GLY A 74 10.55 13.73 2.00
N TYR A 75 9.49 14.18 2.64
CA TYR A 75 8.30 14.75 2.00
C TYR A 75 7.86 16.02 2.70
N TRP A 76 6.93 16.76 2.12
CA TRP A 76 6.35 17.97 2.70
C TRP A 76 4.85 17.82 2.89
N TYR A 77 4.29 18.62 3.79
CA TYR A 77 2.86 18.63 4.02
C TYR A 77 2.37 20.02 4.41
N SER A 78 1.09 20.28 4.19
CA SER A 78 0.39 21.49 4.61
C SER A 78 -0.99 21.12 5.13
N TYR A 79 -1.48 21.88 6.12
CA TYR A 79 -2.82 21.69 6.65
C TYR A 79 -3.83 22.49 5.86
N ASP A 80 -4.90 21.87 5.38
CA ASP A 80 -6.11 22.54 4.94
C ASP A 80 -7.03 22.81 6.15
N THR A 81 -7.17 21.79 7.01
CA THR A 81 -7.88 21.89 8.28
C THR A 81 -6.99 21.28 9.35
N LYS A 82 -6.70 22.06 10.39
CA LYS A 82 -5.91 21.65 11.54
C LYS A 82 -6.78 21.54 12.79
N ASN A 83 -6.54 20.53 13.61
CA ASN A 83 -7.22 20.32 14.88
C ASN A 83 -6.22 20.45 16.04
N ASP A 84 -6.05 21.65 16.55
CA ASP A 84 -5.14 21.94 17.67
C ASP A 84 -5.73 21.52 19.04
N ALA A 85 -7.02 21.13 19.10
CA ALA A 85 -7.66 20.69 20.34
C ALA A 85 -7.36 19.21 20.67
N ASP A 86 -7.03 18.40 19.68
CA ASP A 86 -6.67 16.98 19.85
C ASP A 86 -5.15 16.83 19.91
N THR A 87 -4.67 15.99 20.81
CA THR A 87 -3.25 15.67 20.97
C THR A 87 -2.92 14.23 20.61
N LEU A 88 -3.94 13.44 20.27
CA LEU A 88 -3.78 12.02 19.96
C LEU A 88 -3.55 11.83 18.46
N THR A 89 -2.63 10.96 18.14
CA THR A 89 -2.35 10.52 16.77
C THR A 89 -2.40 9.01 16.66
N PRO A 90 -2.73 8.45 15.47
CA PRO A 90 -2.78 7.01 15.27
C PRO A 90 -1.44 6.33 15.57
N LYS A 91 -1.48 5.25 16.34
CA LYS A 91 -0.31 4.43 16.73
C LYS A 91 -0.37 3.06 16.05
N LYS A 92 0.76 2.38 16.01
CA LYS A 92 0.86 1.01 15.50
C LYS A 92 -0.20 0.12 16.16
N GLY A 93 -1.03 -0.51 15.34
CA GLY A 93 -2.10 -1.41 15.76
C GLY A 93 -3.46 -0.74 15.92
N ASP A 94 -3.56 0.60 15.82
CA ASP A 94 -4.84 1.27 15.72
C ASP A 94 -5.49 1.05 14.35
N VAL A 95 -6.79 1.27 14.29
CA VAL A 95 -7.57 1.26 13.04
C VAL A 95 -7.92 2.70 12.72
N ALA A 96 -7.40 3.21 11.61
CA ALA A 96 -7.66 4.56 11.11
C ALA A 96 -8.72 4.53 10.00
N PHE A 97 -9.63 5.50 10.02
CA PHE A 97 -10.70 5.71 9.05
C PHE A 97 -10.44 7.03 8.36
N PHE A 98 -10.19 7.00 7.06
CA PHE A 98 -9.83 8.20 6.32
C PHE A 98 -10.34 8.16 4.89
N ASN A 99 -10.46 9.35 4.30
CA ASN A 99 -10.65 9.54 2.87
C ASN A 99 -9.39 10.16 2.29
N TYR A 100 -9.10 9.90 1.03
CA TYR A 100 -8.00 10.57 0.36
C TYR A 100 -8.25 10.71 -1.13
N GLU A 101 -7.57 11.66 -1.74
CA GLU A 101 -7.49 11.85 -3.18
C GLU A 101 -6.03 11.98 -3.63
N LEU A 102 -5.76 11.64 -4.87
CA LEU A 102 -4.44 11.73 -5.46
C LEU A 102 -4.48 12.68 -6.65
N LYS A 103 -3.54 13.62 -6.67
CA LYS A 103 -3.35 14.63 -7.72
C LYS A 103 -1.92 14.59 -8.24
N ASP A 104 -1.73 15.05 -9.45
CA ASP A 104 -0.40 15.41 -9.95
C ASP A 104 0.10 16.74 -9.34
N LEU A 105 1.35 17.11 -9.59
CA LEU A 105 1.91 18.38 -9.11
C LEU A 105 1.27 19.63 -9.76
N LYS A 106 0.48 19.46 -10.82
CA LYS A 106 -0.28 20.55 -11.45
C LYS A 106 -1.65 20.72 -10.83
N GLY A 107 -2.04 19.84 -9.91
CA GLY A 107 -3.34 19.86 -9.24
C GLY A 107 -4.43 19.08 -9.98
N ALA A 108 -4.11 18.38 -11.09
CA ALA A 108 -5.09 17.54 -11.78
C ALA A 108 -5.36 16.27 -10.97
N ILE A 109 -6.65 15.97 -10.75
CA ILE A 109 -7.08 14.79 -9.99
C ILE A 109 -6.81 13.53 -10.81
N ILE A 110 -6.02 12.62 -10.27
CA ILE A 110 -5.75 11.29 -10.82
C ILE A 110 -6.78 10.29 -10.27
N TYR A 111 -6.99 10.32 -8.96
CA TYR A 111 -8.01 9.55 -8.26
C TYR A 111 -8.76 10.45 -7.27
N SER A 112 -10.07 10.52 -7.40
CA SER A 112 -10.92 11.28 -6.49
C SER A 112 -11.24 10.46 -5.22
N GLU A 113 -11.63 11.15 -4.15
CA GLU A 113 -12.11 10.52 -2.89
C GLU A 113 -13.29 9.56 -3.14
N VAL A 114 -14.18 9.89 -4.08
CA VAL A 114 -15.34 9.05 -4.42
C VAL A 114 -14.89 7.75 -5.08
N GLU A 115 -13.90 7.82 -5.99
CA GLU A 115 -13.35 6.64 -6.67
C GLU A 115 -12.59 5.74 -5.71
N LEU A 116 -11.80 6.31 -4.81
CA LEU A 116 -11.01 5.58 -3.82
C LEU A 116 -11.84 5.05 -2.65
N ARG A 117 -13.04 5.64 -2.42
CA ARG A 117 -13.94 5.31 -1.31
C ARG A 117 -13.29 5.52 0.07
N PRO A 118 -14.07 5.59 1.16
CA PRO A 118 -13.53 5.61 2.52
C PRO A 118 -12.66 4.38 2.80
N GLN A 119 -11.52 4.60 3.40
CA GLN A 119 -10.53 3.57 3.72
C GLN A 119 -10.53 3.23 5.20
N VAL A 120 -10.30 1.96 5.49
CA VAL A 120 -10.06 1.44 6.84
C VAL A 120 -8.67 0.81 6.85
N TYR A 121 -7.76 1.37 7.62
CA TYR A 121 -6.36 0.99 7.65
C TYR A 121 -5.90 0.57 9.04
N ARG A 122 -5.37 -0.63 9.15
CA ARG A 122 -4.69 -1.06 10.38
C ARG A 122 -3.25 -0.57 10.35
N VAL A 123 -2.98 0.43 11.19
CA VAL A 123 -1.70 1.16 11.23
C VAL A 123 -0.52 0.21 11.42
N ASP A 124 0.43 0.26 10.49
CA ASP A 124 1.64 -0.57 10.42
C ASP A 124 1.41 -2.11 10.43
N LYS A 125 0.17 -2.56 10.15
CA LYS A 125 -0.19 -3.98 9.98
C LYS A 125 -0.63 -4.33 8.56
N GLN A 126 -0.94 -3.33 7.76
CA GLN A 126 -1.31 -3.49 6.35
C GLN A 126 -0.34 -2.72 5.48
N ASP A 127 -0.15 -3.19 4.25
CA ASP A 127 0.71 -2.50 3.29
C ASP A 127 -0.09 -1.49 2.49
N ILE A 128 0.34 -0.23 2.56
CA ILE A 128 -0.18 0.89 1.79
C ILE A 128 1.00 1.75 1.33
N MET A 129 0.75 2.75 0.49
CA MET A 129 1.76 3.73 0.06
C MET A 129 2.57 4.24 1.26
N VAL A 130 3.91 4.19 1.15
CA VAL A 130 4.84 4.50 2.26
C VAL A 130 4.58 5.88 2.86
N GLY A 131 4.41 6.89 2.01
CA GLY A 131 4.12 8.25 2.44
C GLY A 131 2.80 8.37 3.21
N LEU A 132 1.76 7.68 2.74
CA LEU A 132 0.46 7.68 3.40
C LEU A 132 0.51 6.99 4.77
N ARG A 133 1.24 5.86 4.86
CA ARG A 133 1.48 5.14 6.11
C ARG A 133 2.17 6.00 7.18
N ASP A 134 3.11 6.85 6.76
CA ASP A 134 3.80 7.77 7.66
C ASP A 134 2.96 9.01 7.95
N GLY A 135 2.32 9.58 6.92
CA GLY A 135 1.52 10.79 7.02
C GLY A 135 0.33 10.67 7.96
N ILE A 136 -0.41 9.55 7.91
CA ILE A 136 -1.54 9.29 8.81
C ILE A 136 -1.13 9.35 10.29
N LYS A 137 0.08 8.91 10.64
CA LYS A 137 0.57 8.94 12.02
C LYS A 137 0.92 10.34 12.54
N LEU A 138 0.97 11.35 11.66
CA LEU A 138 1.17 12.75 12.03
C LEU A 138 -0.14 13.51 12.25
N MET A 139 -1.26 12.93 11.81
CA MET A 139 -2.56 13.60 11.80
C MET A 139 -3.33 13.39 13.09
N HIS A 140 -4.10 14.42 13.48
CA HIS A 140 -5.14 14.32 14.49
C HIS A 140 -6.49 14.02 13.84
N LYS A 141 -7.46 13.60 14.65
CA LYS A 141 -8.82 13.36 14.20
C LYS A 141 -9.45 14.62 13.59
N ASN A 142 -10.16 14.46 12.49
CA ASN A 142 -10.82 15.53 11.71
C ASN A 142 -9.86 16.53 11.06
N GLU A 143 -8.58 16.21 10.94
CA GLU A 143 -7.66 17.02 10.14
C GLU A 143 -7.75 16.66 8.66
N ARG A 144 -7.54 17.69 7.82
CA ARG A 144 -7.33 17.56 6.38
C ARG A 144 -5.94 18.09 6.02
N VAL A 145 -5.12 17.22 5.45
CA VAL A 145 -3.70 17.49 5.18
C VAL A 145 -3.36 17.16 3.74
N ASN A 146 -2.64 18.07 3.08
CA ASN A 146 -2.05 17.84 1.77
C ASN A 146 -0.60 17.37 1.96
N PHE A 147 -0.28 16.19 1.51
CA PHE A 147 1.05 15.62 1.48
C PHE A 147 1.64 15.74 0.07
N TYR A 148 2.88 16.17 -0.03
CA TYR A 148 3.63 16.32 -1.29
C TYR A 148 4.71 15.24 -1.31
N PHE A 149 4.43 14.15 -2.00
CA PHE A 149 5.27 12.96 -2.02
C PHE A 149 6.15 12.90 -3.26
N PRO A 150 7.49 12.86 -3.13
CA PRO A 150 8.35 12.37 -4.19
C PRO A 150 7.95 10.93 -4.57
N SER A 151 8.22 10.53 -5.79
CA SER A 151 7.75 9.26 -6.34
C SER A 151 8.18 8.04 -5.52
N HIS A 152 9.40 8.05 -4.97
CA HIS A 152 9.94 6.92 -4.20
C HIS A 152 9.22 6.67 -2.86
N ILE A 153 8.47 7.65 -2.36
CA ILE A 153 7.63 7.53 -1.16
C ILE A 153 6.18 7.22 -1.54
N ALA A 154 5.81 7.50 -2.81
CA ALA A 154 4.50 7.21 -3.38
C ALA A 154 4.48 5.82 -4.05
N TYR A 155 4.31 5.75 -5.37
CA TYR A 155 4.22 4.50 -6.13
C TYR A 155 5.56 4.09 -6.80
N GLY A 156 6.59 4.93 -6.71
CA GLY A 156 7.94 4.64 -7.15
C GLY A 156 8.09 4.36 -8.64
N TYR A 157 9.02 3.46 -8.95
CA TYR A 157 9.38 3.10 -10.32
C TYR A 157 8.26 2.37 -11.07
N HIS A 158 7.38 1.67 -10.39
CA HIS A 158 6.35 0.85 -11.05
C HIS A 158 5.07 1.62 -11.37
N GLY A 159 4.81 2.75 -10.67
CA GLY A 159 3.49 3.36 -10.71
C GLY A 159 2.42 2.44 -10.12
N ASP A 160 1.15 2.60 -10.54
CA ASP A 160 0.04 1.72 -10.16
C ASP A 160 -0.47 0.83 -11.31
N ASN A 161 0.21 0.88 -12.47
CA ASN A 161 -0.16 0.21 -13.71
C ASN A 161 -1.54 0.62 -14.27
N LYS A 162 -2.08 1.76 -13.85
CA LYS A 162 -3.38 2.29 -14.31
C LYS A 162 -3.27 3.77 -14.68
N LYS A 163 -3.37 4.67 -13.71
CA LYS A 163 -3.41 6.12 -13.91
C LYS A 163 -2.12 6.81 -13.44
N ILE A 164 -1.36 6.20 -12.53
CA ILE A 164 -0.11 6.75 -11.99
C ILE A 164 1.07 6.17 -12.75
N GLY A 165 1.83 7.06 -13.37
CA GLY A 165 3.01 6.69 -14.14
C GLY A 165 4.23 6.33 -13.31
N VAL A 166 5.28 5.92 -14.01
CA VAL A 166 6.61 5.61 -13.45
C VAL A 166 7.25 6.88 -12.91
N ASN A 167 7.80 6.83 -11.69
CA ASN A 167 8.50 7.95 -11.06
C ASN A 167 7.67 9.26 -11.06
N GLN A 168 6.40 9.15 -10.75
CA GLN A 168 5.49 10.28 -10.70
C GLN A 168 5.35 10.80 -9.27
N PRO A 169 5.79 12.03 -8.96
CA PRO A 169 5.52 12.67 -7.68
C PRO A 169 4.04 13.05 -7.59
N LEU A 170 3.48 12.99 -6.39
CA LEU A 170 2.04 13.13 -6.15
C LEU A 170 1.74 14.13 -5.03
N ILE A 171 0.58 14.77 -5.13
CA ILE A 171 -0.10 15.41 -4.01
C ILE A 171 -1.18 14.46 -3.52
N CYS A 172 -1.11 14.09 -2.25
CA CYS A 172 -2.10 13.25 -1.59
C CYS A 172 -2.83 14.07 -0.54
N THR A 173 -4.09 14.39 -0.79
CA THR A 173 -4.95 15.09 0.19
C THR A 173 -5.67 14.05 1.03
N VAL A 174 -5.45 14.04 2.33
CA VAL A 174 -5.99 13.05 3.27
C VAL A 174 -6.88 13.75 4.29
N THR A 175 -8.06 13.18 4.56
CA THR A 175 -8.92 13.57 5.68
C THR A 175 -9.00 12.41 6.65
N LEU A 176 -8.43 12.56 7.85
CA LEU A 176 -8.51 11.56 8.90
C LEU A 176 -9.82 11.74 9.68
N ASN A 177 -10.80 10.87 9.45
CA ASN A 177 -12.12 10.98 10.07
C ASN A 177 -12.11 10.50 11.53
N ASP A 178 -11.49 9.35 11.78
CA ASP A 178 -11.43 8.75 13.12
C ASP A 178 -10.27 7.74 13.19
N PHE A 179 -9.86 7.41 14.40
CA PHE A 179 -9.02 6.24 14.67
C PHE A 179 -9.31 5.70 16.06
N LYS A 180 -9.11 4.41 16.25
CA LYS A 180 -9.35 3.73 17.53
C LYS A 180 -8.49 2.48 17.64
N PRO A 181 -8.21 2.01 18.87
CA PRO A 181 -7.53 0.74 19.10
C PRO A 181 -8.26 -0.44 18.43
N GLU A 182 -7.51 -1.39 17.86
CA GLU A 182 -8.08 -2.54 17.16
C GLU A 182 -9.03 -3.36 18.05
N ALA A 183 -8.75 -3.45 19.36
CA ALA A 183 -9.62 -4.17 20.29
C ALA A 183 -11.00 -3.53 20.44
N VAL A 184 -11.07 -2.18 20.40
CA VAL A 184 -12.33 -1.42 20.43
C VAL A 184 -13.09 -1.63 19.13
N TYR A 185 -12.38 -1.51 18.00
CA TYR A 185 -12.97 -1.72 16.68
C TYR A 185 -13.58 -3.12 16.52
N LYS A 186 -12.89 -4.17 16.98
CA LYS A 186 -13.41 -5.54 16.93
C LYS A 186 -14.69 -5.71 17.74
N LYS A 187 -14.73 -5.16 18.96
CA LYS A 187 -15.93 -5.22 19.81
C LYS A 187 -17.14 -4.52 19.15
N GLU A 188 -16.91 -3.33 18.58
CA GLU A 188 -17.97 -2.60 17.87
C GLU A 188 -18.47 -3.39 16.65
N LEU A 189 -17.56 -4.05 15.92
CA LEU A 189 -17.93 -4.86 14.76
C LEU A 189 -18.77 -6.06 15.17
N GLU A 190 -18.41 -6.76 16.25
CA GLU A 190 -19.17 -7.89 16.80
C GLU A 190 -20.58 -7.45 17.25
N GLN A 191 -20.68 -6.35 17.99
CA GLN A 191 -21.96 -5.78 18.43
C GLN A 191 -22.86 -5.37 17.25
N ASN A 192 -22.29 -4.76 16.22
CA ASN A 192 -23.03 -4.39 15.02
C ASN A 192 -23.55 -5.63 14.24
N ILE A 193 -22.78 -6.71 14.21
CA ILE A 193 -23.21 -7.97 13.59
C ILE A 193 -24.36 -8.57 14.37
N GLU A 194 -24.25 -8.65 15.71
CA GLU A 194 -25.32 -9.19 16.57
C GLU A 194 -26.63 -8.37 16.44
N THR A 195 -26.51 -7.05 16.43
CA THR A 195 -27.67 -6.16 16.28
C THR A 195 -28.35 -6.33 14.92
N ASN A 196 -27.56 -6.47 13.85
CA ASN A 196 -28.09 -6.69 12.51
C ASN A 196 -28.77 -8.07 12.36
N LEU A 197 -28.22 -9.10 12.98
CA LEU A 197 -28.84 -10.44 13.01
C LEU A 197 -30.17 -10.43 13.79
N ALA A 198 -30.19 -9.79 14.97
CA ALA A 198 -31.42 -9.66 15.78
C ALA A 198 -32.51 -8.89 15.05
N SER A 199 -32.16 -7.83 14.31
CA SER A 199 -33.12 -7.07 13.49
C SER A 199 -33.65 -7.87 12.29
N ALA A 200 -32.82 -8.71 11.66
CA ALA A 200 -33.22 -9.56 10.54
C ALA A 200 -34.21 -10.67 10.98
N ASP A 201 -34.01 -11.21 12.18
CA ASP A 201 -34.93 -12.22 12.75
C ASP A 201 -36.26 -11.61 13.17
N SER A 202 -36.33 -10.36 13.59
CA SER A 202 -37.57 -9.67 13.92
C SER A 202 -38.47 -9.40 12.71
N VAL A 203 -37.88 -9.26 11.52
CA VAL A 203 -38.65 -9.07 10.25
C VAL A 203 -39.27 -10.37 9.72
N LYS A 204 -38.77 -11.55 10.13
CA LYS A 204 -39.27 -12.86 9.66
C LYS A 204 -40.49 -13.42 10.42
N LYS A 205 -41.03 -12.74 11.42
CA LYS A 205 -42.30 -13.17 12.04
C LYS A 205 -43.49 -12.74 11.16
N PRO A 206 -44.20 -13.65 10.46
CA PRO A 206 -45.38 -13.28 9.69
C PRO A 206 -46.46 -12.81 10.67
N LYS A 207 -46.96 -11.59 10.46
CA LYS A 207 -48.12 -11.05 11.11
C LYS A 207 -49.30 -11.99 10.80
N LYS A 208 -49.74 -12.77 11.80
CA LYS A 208 -50.93 -13.66 11.68
C LYS A 208 -52.13 -12.77 11.38
N VAL A 209 -52.56 -12.73 10.14
CA VAL A 209 -53.79 -12.06 9.70
C VAL A 209 -54.92 -12.91 10.21
N VAL A 210 -55.55 -12.48 11.27
CA VAL A 210 -56.87 -13.06 11.73
C VAL A 210 -57.94 -12.53 10.79
N THR A 211 -58.28 -13.33 9.79
CA THR A 211 -59.47 -13.11 8.96
C THR A 211 -60.69 -13.45 9.78
N LYS A 212 -61.39 -12.46 10.33
CA LYS A 212 -62.75 -12.61 10.84
C LYS A 212 -63.68 -12.82 9.64
N ALA A 213 -64.15 -14.03 9.48
CA ALA A 213 -65.27 -14.36 8.57
C ALA A 213 -66.51 -13.68 9.08
N LYS A 214 -67.18 -12.90 8.23
CA LYS A 214 -68.52 -12.36 8.45
C LYS A 214 -69.53 -13.31 7.77
N PRO A 215 -70.58 -13.74 8.44
CA PRO A 215 -71.53 -14.63 7.82
C PRO A 215 -72.45 -13.92 6.80
N THR A 216 -72.56 -14.50 5.64
CA THR A 216 -73.47 -14.10 4.57
C THR A 216 -74.91 -14.51 4.95
N THR A 217 -75.78 -13.55 5.05
CA THR A 217 -77.21 -13.76 5.06
C THR A 217 -77.74 -13.80 3.63
N GLN A 218 -78.37 -14.91 3.24
CA GLN A 218 -79.12 -15.00 2.06
C GLN A 218 -80.40 -14.18 2.29
N ASP A 219 -80.84 -13.45 1.31
CA ASP A 219 -82.24 -13.17 1.09
C ASP A 219 -82.53 -13.14 -0.40
N THR A 220 -83.64 -13.78 -0.62
CA THR A 220 -84.31 -14.34 -1.75
C THR A 220 -85.18 -13.26 -2.45
N LEU A 221 -85.40 -13.47 -3.71
CA LEU A 221 -86.58 -13.20 -4.54
C LEU A 221 -86.80 -11.86 -5.24
N GLU A 222 -87.03 -12.05 -6.48
CA GLU A 222 -88.16 -11.61 -7.39
C GLU A 222 -88.05 -10.21 -8.01
N GLN A 223 -87.92 -10.15 -9.24
CA GLN A 223 -88.77 -10.05 -10.45
C GLN A 223 -87.88 -9.68 -11.66
#